data_810482c1398182aa4aa0b145c59f4aca
#
_entry.id   810482c1398182aa4aa0b145c59f4aca
#
_cell.length_a   1.000
_cell.length_b   1.000
_cell.length_c   1.000
_cell.angle_alpha   90.00
_cell.angle_beta   90.00
_cell.angle_gamma   90.00
#
_symmetry.space_group_name_H-M   'P 1'
#
loop_
_entity.id
_entity.type
_entity.pdbx_description
1 polymer ?
#
loop_
_entity_poly.entity_id
_entity_poly.type
_entity_poly.pdbx_seq_one_letter_code
_entity_poly.pdbx_strand_id
1 'polypeptide(L)'
;MTVEMELVGVRVQMPTSTPILLLREVTGRRRVVPIYIGGPEAHAIDLALSGTPTARPMTHDLMREVIEGLGAALERVVITELREGTFYAELFLRDGAGGVQTLSARPSDAVALAARTGSPIFAEEALIDEAGIEESESAEDEGDEEEMVEELRKFLDEVNPEDFLP
;
A
#
# COMPACT_ATOMS: atom_id res chain seq x y z
N MET A 1 -0.36 -6.46 20.24
CA MET A 1 -0.44 -7.75 19.51
C MET A 1 -0.44 -7.45 18.02
N THR A 2 0.34 -8.17 17.25
CA THR A 2 0.44 -7.96 15.81
C THR A 2 -0.50 -8.88 15.04
N VAL A 3 -1.12 -8.35 13.99
CA VAL A 3 -2.02 -9.04 13.07
C VAL A 3 -1.35 -9.13 11.71
N GLU A 4 -1.45 -10.27 11.05
CA GLU A 4 -0.89 -10.45 9.72
C GLU A 4 -1.74 -9.71 8.67
N MET A 5 -1.04 -8.99 7.79
CA MET A 5 -1.64 -8.16 6.75
C MET A 5 -1.21 -8.64 5.37
N GLU A 6 -2.12 -8.62 4.43
CA GLU A 6 -1.82 -8.80 3.01
C GLU A 6 -1.72 -7.44 2.29
N LEU A 7 -0.81 -7.36 1.34
CA LEU A 7 -0.71 -6.21 0.45
C LEU A 7 -1.77 -6.34 -0.65
N VAL A 8 -2.82 -5.53 -0.56
CA VAL A 8 -3.88 -5.48 -1.59
C VAL A 8 -3.38 -4.78 -2.85
N GLY A 9 -2.62 -3.69 -2.69
CA GLY A 9 -2.07 -2.91 -3.78
C GLY A 9 -1.98 -1.43 -3.47
N VAL A 10 -1.84 -0.64 -4.53
CA VAL A 10 -1.85 0.81 -4.47
C VAL A 10 -3.04 1.32 -5.29
N ARG A 11 -3.78 2.26 -4.75
CA ARG A 11 -4.85 2.99 -5.45
C ARG A 11 -4.50 4.47 -5.53
N VAL A 12 -5.10 5.18 -6.47
CA VAL A 12 -4.96 6.63 -6.60
C VAL A 12 -6.27 7.29 -6.22
N GLN A 13 -6.22 8.14 -5.21
CA GLN A 13 -7.39 8.91 -4.78
C GLN A 13 -7.59 10.12 -5.70
N MET A 14 -8.74 10.19 -6.35
CA MET A 14 -9.15 11.35 -7.12
C MET A 14 -9.86 12.37 -6.20
N PRO A 15 -9.85 13.67 -6.48
CA PRO A 15 -9.16 14.34 -7.60
C PRO A 15 -7.69 14.68 -7.31
N THR A 16 -7.18 14.41 -6.11
CA THR A 16 -5.83 14.83 -5.65
C THR A 16 -4.70 14.05 -6.33
N SER A 17 -5.00 12.92 -6.99
CA SER A 17 -4.02 11.98 -7.54
C SER A 17 -3.01 11.47 -6.51
N THR A 18 -3.44 11.35 -5.26
CA THR A 18 -2.59 10.89 -4.15
C THR A 18 -2.62 9.36 -4.08
N PRO A 19 -1.46 8.70 -4.14
CA PRO A 19 -1.41 7.25 -4.00
C PRO A 19 -1.71 6.81 -2.56
N ILE A 20 -2.46 5.72 -2.43
CA ILE A 20 -2.82 5.08 -1.17
C ILE A 20 -2.39 3.62 -1.23
N LEU A 21 -1.54 3.22 -0.31
CA LEU A 21 -1.20 1.84 -0.04
C LEU A 21 -2.31 1.20 0.78
N LEU A 22 -2.80 0.03 0.36
CA LEU A 22 -3.85 -0.72 1.03
C LEU A 22 -3.29 -2.02 1.62
N LEU A 23 -3.37 -2.14 2.94
CA LEU A 23 -3.06 -3.36 3.68
C LEU A 23 -4.34 -3.91 4.30
N ARG A 24 -4.61 -5.20 4.13
CA ARG A 24 -5.82 -5.86 4.63
C ARG A 24 -5.47 -6.96 5.62
N GLU A 25 -6.24 -7.11 6.69
CA GLU A 25 -6.13 -8.25 7.62
C GLU A 25 -6.30 -9.58 6.85
N VAL A 26 -5.38 -10.52 7.05
CA VAL A 26 -5.49 -11.86 6.44
C VAL A 26 -6.67 -12.64 7.03
N THR A 27 -6.96 -12.44 8.30
CA THR A 27 -8.03 -13.12 9.05
C THR A 27 -8.84 -12.12 9.87
N GLY A 28 -9.92 -12.57 10.48
CA GLY A 28 -10.75 -11.76 11.37
C GLY A 28 -11.76 -10.89 10.63
N ARG A 29 -11.79 -9.60 10.94
CA ARG A 29 -12.75 -8.64 10.37
C ARG A 29 -12.41 -8.21 8.94
N ARG A 30 -11.22 -8.57 8.44
CA ARG A 30 -10.71 -8.20 7.13
C ARG A 30 -10.66 -6.69 6.89
N ARG A 31 -10.38 -5.93 7.94
CA ARG A 31 -10.25 -4.47 7.86
C ARG A 31 -9.08 -4.08 6.95
N VAL A 32 -9.27 -2.99 6.25
CA VAL A 32 -8.26 -2.40 5.36
C VAL A 32 -7.67 -1.16 6.01
N VAL A 33 -6.35 -1.07 6.08
CA VAL A 33 -5.62 0.11 6.55
C VAL A 33 -5.12 0.89 5.34
N PRO A 34 -5.68 2.06 5.05
CA PRO A 34 -5.21 2.92 3.98
C PRO A 34 -4.05 3.80 4.48
N ILE A 35 -2.96 3.81 3.75
CA ILE A 35 -1.77 4.61 4.08
C ILE A 35 -1.41 5.49 2.88
N TYR A 36 -1.45 6.81 3.05
CA TYR A 36 -1.02 7.75 2.01
C TYR A 36 0.49 7.67 1.81
N ILE A 37 0.92 7.53 0.56
CA ILE A 37 2.33 7.35 0.18
C ILE A 37 2.72 8.28 -0.97
N GLY A 38 4.02 8.42 -1.23
CA GLY A 38 4.53 9.17 -2.36
C GLY A 38 4.41 8.42 -3.69
N GLY A 39 4.40 9.16 -4.80
CA GLY A 39 4.34 8.58 -6.14
C GLY A 39 5.50 7.63 -6.46
N PRO A 40 6.76 7.98 -6.17
CA PRO A 40 7.90 7.08 -6.37
C PRO A 40 7.79 5.78 -5.59
N GLU A 41 7.30 5.83 -4.35
CA GLU A 41 7.09 4.66 -3.50
C GLU A 41 5.95 3.78 -4.02
N ALA A 42 4.86 4.39 -4.47
CA ALA A 42 3.75 3.71 -5.12
C ALA A 42 4.22 2.94 -6.36
N HIS A 43 4.99 3.59 -7.22
CA HIS A 43 5.58 2.96 -8.40
C HIS A 43 6.50 1.79 -8.03
N ALA A 44 7.30 1.94 -6.97
CA ALA A 44 8.16 0.86 -6.49
C ALA A 44 7.36 -0.37 -6.02
N ILE A 45 6.23 -0.17 -5.37
CA ILE A 45 5.32 -1.26 -4.95
C ILE A 45 4.67 -1.92 -6.18
N ASP A 46 4.16 -1.14 -7.12
CA ASP A 46 3.52 -1.65 -8.33
C ASP A 46 4.48 -2.49 -9.19
N LEU A 47 5.74 -2.07 -9.32
CA LEU A 47 6.78 -2.86 -10.01
C LEU A 47 7.00 -4.21 -9.34
N ALA A 48 7.00 -4.26 -8.00
CA ALA A 48 7.14 -5.50 -7.26
C ALA A 48 5.93 -6.43 -7.44
N LEU A 49 4.71 -5.88 -7.36
CA LEU A 49 3.47 -6.64 -7.52
C LEU A 49 3.27 -7.17 -8.93
N SER A 50 3.60 -6.37 -9.93
CA SER A 50 3.48 -6.76 -11.35
C SER A 50 4.59 -7.71 -11.80
N GLY A 51 5.66 -7.88 -11.00
CA GLY A 51 6.83 -8.64 -11.40
C GLY A 51 7.54 -8.07 -12.63
N THR A 52 7.35 -6.78 -12.92
CA THR A 52 7.92 -6.13 -14.11
C THR A 52 9.44 -5.99 -13.94
N PRO A 53 10.25 -6.60 -14.83
CA PRO A 53 11.70 -6.48 -14.74
C PRO A 53 12.15 -5.08 -15.14
N THR A 54 13.13 -4.55 -14.43
CA THR A 54 13.81 -3.30 -14.79
C THR A 54 15.22 -3.60 -15.35
N ALA A 55 15.71 -2.74 -16.23
CA ALA A 55 17.04 -2.92 -16.85
C ALA A 55 18.19 -2.88 -15.83
N ARG A 56 17.99 -2.17 -14.72
CA ARG A 56 18.90 -2.06 -13.59
C ARG A 56 18.11 -2.14 -12.29
N PRO A 57 18.70 -2.61 -11.17
CA PRO A 57 18.03 -2.59 -9.88
C PRO A 57 17.55 -1.18 -9.52
N MET A 58 16.28 -1.06 -9.15
CA MET A 58 15.73 0.16 -8.56
C MET A 58 16.10 0.23 -7.08
N THR A 59 15.76 1.33 -6.40
CA THR A 59 16.17 1.57 -5.01
C THR A 59 15.88 0.39 -4.07
N HIS A 60 14.67 -0.14 -4.09
CA HIS A 60 14.29 -1.25 -3.19
C HIS A 60 14.84 -2.61 -3.66
N ASP A 61 15.11 -2.78 -4.96
CA ASP A 61 15.83 -3.96 -5.47
C ASP A 61 17.28 -3.95 -4.94
N LEU A 62 17.93 -2.78 -5.02
CA LEU A 62 19.29 -2.60 -4.49
C LEU A 62 19.32 -2.80 -2.98
N MET A 63 18.32 -2.30 -2.22
CA MET A 63 18.24 -2.54 -0.77
C MET A 63 18.19 -4.04 -0.45
N ARG A 64 17.36 -4.81 -1.17
CA ARG A 64 17.31 -6.26 -1.04
C ARG A 64 18.69 -6.89 -1.30
N GLU A 65 19.32 -6.55 -2.43
CA GLU A 65 20.62 -7.08 -2.80
C GLU A 65 21.71 -6.75 -1.78
N VAL A 66 21.68 -5.54 -1.19
CA VAL A 66 22.62 -5.15 -0.12
C VAL A 66 22.40 -5.98 1.15
N ILE A 67 21.15 -6.16 1.57
CA ILE A 67 20.80 -6.97 2.76
C ILE A 67 21.28 -8.41 2.56
N GLU A 68 20.96 -9.01 1.43
CA GLU A 68 21.35 -10.38 1.08
C GLU A 68 22.88 -10.51 0.92
N GLY A 69 23.52 -9.52 0.28
CA GLY A 69 24.97 -9.47 0.11
C GLY A 69 25.76 -9.34 1.42
N LEU A 70 25.16 -8.77 2.46
CA LEU A 70 25.72 -8.73 3.81
C LEU A 70 25.41 -9.99 4.64
N GLY A 71 24.76 -10.99 4.05
CA GLY A 71 24.39 -12.23 4.73
C GLY A 71 23.22 -12.11 5.68
N ALA A 72 22.39 -11.07 5.52
CA ALA A 72 21.17 -10.86 6.29
C ALA A 72 19.93 -11.16 5.43
N ALA A 73 18.77 -11.29 6.08
CA ALA A 73 17.48 -11.45 5.44
C ALA A 73 16.41 -10.62 6.16
N LEU A 74 15.46 -10.09 5.39
CA LEU A 74 14.27 -9.50 5.98
C LEU A 74 13.36 -10.61 6.49
N GLU A 75 13.16 -10.67 7.81
CA GLU A 75 12.31 -11.67 8.44
C GLU A 75 10.84 -11.31 8.37
N ARG A 76 10.52 -10.07 8.68
CA ARG A 76 9.16 -9.51 8.64
C ARG A 76 9.19 -7.99 8.69
N VAL A 77 8.04 -7.41 8.38
CA VAL A 77 7.74 -5.99 8.52
C VAL A 77 6.60 -5.82 9.50
N VAL A 78 6.64 -4.80 10.34
CA VAL A 78 5.54 -4.45 11.25
C VAL A 78 5.19 -2.97 11.08
N ILE A 79 3.94 -2.66 10.80
CA ILE A 79 3.41 -1.30 10.90
C ILE A 79 3.04 -1.08 12.35
N THR A 80 3.75 -0.18 13.04
CA THR A 80 3.77 -0.14 14.49
C THR A 80 2.77 0.84 15.10
N GLU A 81 2.68 2.03 14.55
CA GLU A 81 1.83 3.08 15.12
C GLU A 81 1.39 4.12 14.10
N LEU A 82 0.30 4.81 14.42
CA LEU A 82 -0.12 6.07 13.80
C LEU A 82 0.04 7.17 14.84
N ARG A 83 0.89 8.15 14.56
CA ARG A 83 1.14 9.25 15.48
C ARG A 83 1.10 10.58 14.71
N GLU A 84 0.23 11.47 15.13
CA GLU A 84 0.06 12.79 14.50
C GLU A 84 -0.17 12.70 12.97
N GLY A 85 -0.96 11.69 12.53
CA GLY A 85 -1.24 11.46 11.11
C GLY A 85 -0.11 10.79 10.32
N THR A 86 0.96 10.37 11.00
CA THR A 86 2.11 9.70 10.38
C THR A 86 2.17 8.24 10.81
N PHE A 87 2.18 7.34 9.84
CA PHE A 87 2.39 5.91 10.07
C PHE A 87 3.88 5.58 10.20
N TYR A 88 4.20 4.70 11.13
CA TYR A 88 5.55 4.19 11.39
C TYR A 88 5.61 2.70 11.12
N ALA A 89 6.78 2.22 10.72
CA ALA A 89 7.05 0.81 10.50
C ALA A 89 8.43 0.41 10.98
N GLU A 90 8.61 -0.88 11.19
CA GLU A 90 9.88 -1.51 11.54
C GLU A 90 10.19 -2.69 10.63
N LEU A 91 11.45 -2.78 10.22
CA LEU A 91 12.04 -3.93 9.55
C LEU A 91 12.73 -4.81 10.58
N PHE A 92 12.44 -6.11 10.57
CA PHE A 92 13.13 -7.10 11.38
C PHE A 92 14.10 -7.87 10.48
N LEU A 93 15.38 -7.61 10.64
CA LEU A 93 16.45 -8.23 9.85
C LEU A 93 17.15 -9.30 10.68
N ARG A 94 17.26 -10.48 10.13
CA ARG A 94 18.03 -11.59 10.72
C ARG A 94 19.40 -11.66 10.05
N ASP A 95 20.46 -11.62 10.84
CA ASP A 95 21.82 -11.81 10.34
C ASP A 95 22.18 -13.30 10.22
N GLY A 96 23.32 -13.58 9.57
CA GLY A 96 23.79 -14.94 9.36
C GLY A 96 24.20 -15.70 10.65
N ALA A 97 24.35 -15.00 11.78
CA ALA A 97 24.62 -15.58 13.10
C ALA A 97 23.33 -15.84 13.91
N GLY A 98 22.17 -15.47 13.36
CA GLY A 98 20.85 -15.63 14.00
C GLY A 98 20.43 -14.45 14.88
N GLY A 99 21.21 -13.38 14.92
CA GLY A 99 20.83 -12.11 15.57
C GLY A 99 19.71 -11.41 14.80
N VAL A 100 18.80 -10.75 15.51
CA VAL A 100 17.73 -9.94 14.90
C VAL A 100 18.00 -8.47 15.21
N GLN A 101 18.04 -7.65 14.16
CA GLN A 101 18.12 -6.20 14.24
C GLN A 101 16.79 -5.59 13.80
N THR A 102 16.35 -4.57 14.54
CA THR A 102 15.14 -3.82 14.21
C THR A 102 15.51 -2.44 13.71
N LEU A 103 15.00 -2.06 12.56
CA LEU A 103 15.22 -0.75 11.94
C LEU A 103 13.91 -0.03 11.71
N SER A 104 13.84 1.23 12.10
CA SER A 104 12.71 2.10 11.77
C SER A 104 12.69 2.40 10.29
N ALA A 105 11.48 2.40 9.69
CA ALA A 105 11.26 2.65 8.28
C ALA A 105 9.93 3.37 8.05
N ARG A 106 9.77 3.99 6.88
CA ARG A 106 8.46 4.40 6.40
C ARG A 106 7.67 3.16 5.97
N PRO A 107 6.36 3.09 6.20
CA PRO A 107 5.53 1.96 5.76
C PRO A 107 5.70 1.61 4.28
N SER A 108 5.74 2.64 3.40
CA SER A 108 5.92 2.45 1.96
C SER A 108 7.23 1.75 1.59
N ASP A 109 8.35 2.10 2.24
CA ASP A 109 9.65 1.46 1.99
C ASP A 109 9.67 0.03 2.54
N ALA A 110 9.11 -0.16 3.73
CA ALA A 110 9.00 -1.47 4.36
C ALA A 110 8.18 -2.44 3.51
N VAL A 111 7.02 -2.01 3.02
CA VAL A 111 6.14 -2.82 2.17
C VAL A 111 6.77 -3.06 0.79
N ALA A 112 7.40 -2.04 0.18
CA ALA A 112 8.10 -2.20 -1.10
C ALA A 112 9.23 -3.24 -1.02
N LEU A 113 9.91 -3.30 0.13
CA LEU A 113 10.95 -4.30 0.39
C LEU A 113 10.34 -5.67 0.67
N ALA A 114 9.29 -5.76 1.51
CA ALA A 114 8.58 -7.01 1.79
C ALA A 114 8.02 -7.66 0.52
N ALA A 115 7.44 -6.87 -0.38
CA ALA A 115 6.93 -7.36 -1.66
C ALA A 115 8.02 -7.99 -2.55
N ARG A 116 9.29 -7.56 -2.40
CA ARG A 116 10.44 -8.11 -3.15
C ARG A 116 11.06 -9.33 -2.51
N THR A 117 11.01 -9.42 -1.20
CA THR A 117 11.60 -10.53 -0.44
C THR A 117 10.62 -11.65 -0.15
N GLY A 118 9.32 -11.43 -0.34
CA GLY A 118 8.26 -12.34 0.07
C GLY A 118 8.09 -12.44 1.59
N SER A 119 8.59 -11.44 2.33
CA SER A 119 8.51 -11.42 3.78
C SER A 119 7.10 -11.03 4.25
N PRO A 120 6.59 -11.61 5.35
CA PRO A 120 5.28 -11.29 5.88
C PRO A 120 5.21 -9.87 6.42
N ILE A 121 4.04 -9.27 6.29
CA ILE A 121 3.70 -7.93 6.77
C ILE A 121 2.74 -8.08 7.93
N PHE A 122 2.98 -7.35 9.01
CA PHE A 122 2.11 -7.29 10.18
C PHE A 122 1.76 -5.83 10.49
N ALA A 123 0.69 -5.63 11.25
CA ALA A 123 0.37 -4.35 11.87
C ALA A 123 -0.02 -4.56 13.33
N GLU A 124 0.25 -3.56 14.18
CA GLU A 124 -0.23 -3.59 15.56
C GLU A 124 -1.76 -3.48 15.59
N GLU A 125 -2.41 -4.32 16.40
CA GLU A 125 -3.88 -4.37 16.51
C GLU A 125 -4.47 -3.01 16.90
N ALA A 126 -3.80 -2.28 17.80
CA ALA A 126 -4.22 -0.95 18.22
C ALA A 126 -4.24 0.06 17.05
N LEU A 127 -3.29 -0.06 16.12
CA LEU A 127 -3.27 0.75 14.90
C LEU A 127 -4.42 0.38 13.96
N ILE A 128 -4.71 -0.91 13.82
CA ILE A 128 -5.83 -1.37 12.99
C ILE A 128 -7.17 -0.93 13.59
N ASP A 129 -7.30 -0.92 14.93
CA ASP A 129 -8.48 -0.40 15.62
C ASP A 129 -8.68 1.11 15.39
N GLU A 130 -7.59 1.86 15.25
CA GLU A 130 -7.62 3.31 15.02
C GLU A 130 -7.86 3.68 13.55
N ALA A 131 -7.18 3.01 12.61
CA ALA A 131 -7.10 3.41 11.21
C ALA A 131 -7.73 2.40 10.23
N GLY A 132 -8.18 1.23 10.71
CA GLY A 132 -8.76 0.19 9.86
C GLY A 132 -10.20 0.48 9.50
N ILE A 133 -10.55 0.29 8.24
CA ILE A 133 -11.90 0.45 7.68
C ILE A 133 -12.44 -0.93 7.32
N GLU A 134 -13.70 -1.21 7.62
CA GLU A 134 -14.34 -2.46 7.22
C GLU A 134 -14.55 -2.50 5.71
N GLU A 135 -14.37 -3.66 5.09
CA GLU A 135 -14.38 -3.83 3.62
C GLU A 135 -15.70 -3.39 2.95
N SER A 136 -16.82 -3.35 3.71
CA SER A 136 -18.11 -2.85 3.24
C SER A 136 -18.14 -1.34 2.97
N GLU A 137 -17.31 -0.57 3.67
CA GLU A 137 -17.19 0.89 3.49
C GLU A 137 -16.26 1.25 2.34
N SER A 138 -15.30 0.37 1.99
CA SER A 138 -14.38 0.57 0.85
C SER A 138 -15.00 0.22 -0.51
N ALA A 139 -16.11 -0.53 -0.53
CA ALA A 139 -16.84 -0.87 -1.75
C ALA A 139 -17.80 0.24 -2.22
N GLU A 140 -18.17 1.17 -1.33
CA GLU A 140 -19.05 2.30 -1.69
C GLU A 140 -18.36 3.31 -2.62
N ASP A 141 -17.01 3.37 -2.61
CA ASP A 141 -16.24 4.25 -3.52
C ASP A 141 -16.19 3.71 -4.97
N GLU A 142 -16.42 2.41 -5.18
CA GLU A 142 -16.55 1.84 -6.54
C GLU A 142 -17.98 1.97 -7.10
N GLY A 143 -18.99 2.04 -6.22
CA GLY A 143 -20.39 2.26 -6.61
C GLY A 143 -20.63 3.71 -7.08
N ASP A 144 -20.00 4.67 -6.44
CA ASP A 144 -20.11 6.09 -6.79
C ASP A 144 -19.50 6.40 -8.17
N GLU A 145 -18.45 5.68 -8.60
CA GLU A 145 -17.86 5.87 -9.93
C GLU A 145 -18.76 5.34 -11.05
N GLU A 146 -19.41 4.20 -10.88
CA GLU A 146 -20.35 3.65 -11.86
C GLU A 146 -21.64 4.49 -11.94
N GLU A 147 -22.14 4.97 -10.79
CA GLU A 147 -23.32 5.82 -10.72
C GLU A 147 -23.02 7.20 -11.34
N MET A 148 -21.84 7.78 -11.09
CA MET A 148 -21.38 9.04 -11.67
C MET A 148 -21.13 8.95 -13.17
N VAL A 149 -20.62 7.81 -13.67
CA VAL A 149 -20.46 7.54 -15.12
C VAL A 149 -21.83 7.38 -15.80
N GLU A 150 -22.81 6.78 -15.13
CA GLU A 150 -24.15 6.59 -15.66
C GLU A 150 -24.95 7.91 -15.66
N GLU A 151 -24.81 8.75 -14.64
CA GLU A 151 -25.35 10.11 -14.61
C GLU A 151 -24.71 11.00 -15.69
N LEU A 152 -23.39 10.90 -15.87
CA LEU A 152 -22.70 11.64 -16.93
C LEU A 152 -23.17 11.20 -18.34
N ARG A 153 -23.38 9.89 -18.53
CA ARG A 153 -23.95 9.38 -19.80
C ARG A 153 -25.36 9.91 -20.05
N LYS A 154 -26.25 9.87 -19.04
CA LYS A 154 -27.59 10.44 -19.14
C LYS A 154 -27.57 11.93 -19.47
N PHE A 155 -26.68 12.67 -18.80
CA PHE A 155 -26.50 14.10 -19.08
C PHE A 155 -26.03 14.36 -20.51
N LEU A 156 -25.08 13.58 -21.03
CA LEU A 156 -24.56 13.72 -22.39
C LEU A 156 -25.59 13.31 -23.45
N ASP A 157 -26.49 12.38 -23.16
CA ASP A 157 -27.58 11.96 -24.08
C ASP A 157 -28.72 12.99 -24.11
N GLU A 158 -28.92 13.79 -23.05
CA GLU A 158 -29.93 14.84 -22.97
C GLU A 158 -29.47 16.20 -23.54
N VAL A 159 -28.15 16.40 -23.72
CA VAL A 159 -27.56 17.64 -24.22
C VAL A 159 -27.62 17.68 -25.75
N ASN A 160 -28.35 18.63 -26.30
CA ASN A 160 -28.40 18.86 -27.73
C ASN A 160 -27.20 19.69 -28.19
N PRO A 161 -26.49 19.30 -29.26
CA PRO A 161 -25.38 20.07 -29.82
C PRO A 161 -25.76 21.48 -30.23
N GLU A 162 -27.05 21.74 -30.48
CA GLU A 162 -27.56 23.06 -30.85
C GLU A 162 -27.61 24.05 -29.70
N ASP A 163 -27.57 23.60 -28.44
CA ASP A 163 -27.57 24.45 -27.24
C ASP A 163 -26.24 25.20 -27.01
N PHE A 164 -25.19 24.82 -27.76
CA PHE A 164 -23.84 25.39 -27.69
C PHE A 164 -23.45 26.28 -28.88
N LEU A 165 -24.39 26.55 -29.79
CA LEU A 165 -24.13 27.49 -30.88
C LEU A 165 -24.43 28.94 -30.44
N PRO A 166 -23.55 29.90 -30.71
CA PRO A 166 -23.71 31.31 -30.34
C PRO A 166 -24.84 31.99 -31.16
#